data_f710f3b8eaf779604137da29d8bead2f
#
_entry.id   f710f3b8eaf779604137da29d8bead2f
#
_cell.length_a   1.000
_cell.length_b   1.000
_cell.length_c   1.000
_cell.angle_alpha   90.00
_cell.angle_beta   90.00
_cell.angle_gamma   90.00
#
_symmetry.space_group_name_H-M   'P 1'
#
loop_
_entity.id
_entity.type
_entity.pdbx_description
1 polymer ?
#
loop_
_entity_poly.entity_id
_entity_poly.type
_entity_poly.pdbx_seq_one_letter_code
_entity_poly.pdbx_strand_id
1 'polypeptide(L)'
;KPVMKEGAPVYQRKEKASADEKDSYFVVSHKNKYVYAQNMLFPRMYSSAHASAYEDWMGGVEGSQVPYDRCGESIMVKVPSQIDNIRFFLSYQCNFMYWRYFMWNFAGRQNDIQGNGEPEHGNWISGFSFIDDALYGDQSKLPDDLKANKGHNVFYCMPLILGLIGLFWQAWYTRKRKVMKNGVETEETLPIGIQQFWVVFFLFFMTGLAIVIYLNQTPMQPRERDYAYAGSFYAYAIW
;
A
#
# COMPACT_ATOMS: atom_id res chain seq x y z
N LYS A 1 19.75 -11.12 -12.56
CA LYS A 1 20.74 -11.51 -11.54
C LYS A 1 21.58 -10.30 -11.19
N PRO A 2 21.96 -10.08 -9.92
CA PRO A 2 22.97 -9.09 -9.59
C PRO A 2 24.31 -9.49 -10.19
N VAL A 3 25.02 -8.51 -10.73
CA VAL A 3 26.41 -8.69 -11.13
C VAL A 3 27.27 -8.53 -9.89
N MET A 4 28.08 -9.52 -9.58
CA MET A 4 29.04 -9.42 -8.48
C MET A 4 30.24 -8.57 -8.93
N LYS A 5 30.55 -7.53 -8.18
CA LYS A 5 31.75 -6.72 -8.30
C LYS A 5 32.52 -6.78 -6.99
N GLU A 6 33.83 -6.55 -7.10
CA GLU A 6 34.66 -6.37 -5.91
C GLU A 6 34.17 -5.16 -5.11
N GLY A 7 33.91 -5.37 -3.84
CA GLY A 7 33.48 -4.34 -2.89
C GLY A 7 34.63 -3.89 -1.99
N ALA A 8 34.28 -3.50 -0.76
CA ALA A 8 35.27 -3.03 0.21
C ALA A 8 36.31 -4.12 0.52
N PRO A 9 37.59 -3.76 0.63
CA PRO A 9 38.65 -4.69 0.98
C PRO A 9 38.52 -5.20 2.40
N VAL A 10 38.81 -6.46 2.60
CA VAL A 10 38.90 -7.11 3.92
C VAL A 10 40.37 -7.15 4.32
N TYR A 11 40.66 -6.49 5.43
CA TYR A 11 42.03 -6.38 5.92
C TYR A 11 42.30 -7.44 6.98
N GLN A 12 43.48 -8.02 6.97
CA GLN A 12 44.01 -8.84 8.04
C GLN A 12 45.26 -8.17 8.60
N ARG A 13 45.43 -8.21 9.92
CA ARG A 13 46.58 -7.68 10.60
C ARG A 13 47.77 -8.59 10.31
N LYS A 14 48.91 -7.98 9.93
CA LYS A 14 50.17 -8.69 9.78
C LYS A 14 50.74 -9.00 11.17
N GLU A 15 51.29 -10.19 11.33
CA GLU A 15 51.99 -10.54 12.58
C GLU A 15 53.21 -9.65 12.74
N LYS A 16 53.43 -9.15 13.94
CA LYS A 16 54.57 -8.31 14.28
C LYS A 16 55.83 -9.16 14.44
N ALA A 17 56.94 -8.73 13.88
CA ALA A 17 58.21 -9.34 14.14
C ALA A 17 58.83 -8.85 15.45
N SER A 18 58.45 -7.66 15.96
CA SER A 18 58.91 -7.08 17.22
C SER A 18 57.75 -6.35 17.94
N ALA A 19 57.83 -6.24 19.27
CA ALA A 19 56.82 -5.52 20.07
C ALA A 19 56.72 -4.05 19.74
N ASP A 20 57.80 -3.42 19.24
CA ASP A 20 57.85 -1.97 18.91
C ASP A 20 57.38 -1.68 17.47
N GLU A 21 57.09 -2.72 16.68
CA GLU A 21 56.62 -2.54 15.30
C GLU A 21 55.18 -2.02 15.28
N LYS A 22 54.91 -0.98 14.46
CA LYS A 22 53.55 -0.45 14.25
C LYS A 22 52.67 -1.49 13.59
N ASP A 23 51.37 -1.47 13.95
CA ASP A 23 50.40 -2.34 13.33
C ASP A 23 50.30 -2.08 11.83
N SER A 24 50.45 -3.11 11.05
CA SER A 24 50.28 -3.09 9.60
C SER A 24 49.21 -4.09 9.16
N TYR A 25 48.49 -3.74 8.11
CA TYR A 25 47.39 -4.54 7.58
C TYR A 25 47.62 -4.80 6.10
N PHE A 26 47.22 -5.97 5.64
CA PHE A 26 47.21 -6.29 4.22
C PHE A 26 45.81 -6.75 3.81
N VAL A 27 45.48 -6.57 2.54
CA VAL A 27 44.19 -6.96 1.97
C VAL A 27 44.22 -8.45 1.69
N VAL A 28 43.33 -9.24 2.31
CA VAL A 28 43.22 -10.68 2.13
C VAL A 28 42.20 -11.01 1.05
N SER A 29 41.11 -10.24 0.99
CA SER A 29 40.01 -10.46 0.06
C SER A 29 39.19 -9.18 -0.09
N HIS A 30 38.22 -9.21 -0.99
CA HIS A 30 37.22 -8.15 -1.12
C HIS A 30 35.85 -8.70 -0.83
N LYS A 31 35.00 -7.91 -0.17
CA LYS A 31 33.58 -8.25 0.01
C LYS A 31 32.89 -8.24 -1.33
N ASN A 32 32.01 -9.20 -1.57
CA ASN A 32 31.17 -9.19 -2.77
C ASN A 32 30.18 -8.02 -2.70
N LYS A 33 30.22 -7.14 -3.70
CA LYS A 33 29.23 -6.08 -3.90
C LYS A 33 28.29 -6.50 -5.01
N TYR A 34 26.99 -6.63 -4.68
CA TYR A 34 25.98 -6.90 -5.69
C TYR A 34 25.56 -5.60 -6.37
N VAL A 35 25.67 -5.55 -7.68
CA VAL A 35 25.23 -4.42 -8.51
C VAL A 35 24.05 -4.89 -9.34
N TYR A 36 22.93 -4.19 -9.22
CA TYR A 36 21.72 -4.47 -9.98
C TYR A 36 21.65 -3.52 -11.18
N ALA A 37 21.50 -4.07 -12.38
CA ALA A 37 21.47 -3.29 -13.62
C ALA A 37 20.18 -2.48 -13.78
N GLN A 38 19.08 -2.96 -13.18
CA GLN A 38 17.75 -2.38 -13.30
C GLN A 38 17.23 -1.95 -11.93
N ASN A 39 17.81 -0.88 -11.37
CA ASN A 39 17.35 -0.32 -10.11
C ASN A 39 16.20 0.65 -10.35
N MET A 40 15.10 0.45 -9.65
CA MET A 40 13.95 1.36 -9.63
C MET A 40 13.76 1.95 -8.24
N LEU A 41 13.31 3.19 -8.18
CA LEU A 41 13.03 3.86 -6.90
C LEU A 41 11.85 3.22 -6.17
N PHE A 42 10.83 2.78 -6.92
CA PHE A 42 9.58 2.24 -6.36
C PHE A 42 9.13 1.01 -7.17
N PRO A 43 9.80 -0.15 -7.02
CA PRO A 43 9.44 -1.37 -7.73
C PRO A 43 8.17 -1.98 -7.12
N ARG A 44 7.13 -2.19 -7.95
CA ARG A 44 5.87 -2.81 -7.54
C ARG A 44 5.59 -4.13 -8.25
N MET A 45 5.84 -4.17 -9.55
CA MET A 45 5.72 -5.38 -10.37
C MET A 45 7.05 -6.14 -10.35
N TYR A 46 7.26 -6.99 -9.36
CA TYR A 46 8.56 -7.64 -9.08
C TYR A 46 8.60 -9.12 -9.42
N SER A 47 7.44 -9.77 -9.56
CA SER A 47 7.35 -11.22 -9.71
C SER A 47 7.19 -11.62 -11.17
N SER A 48 8.21 -12.27 -11.74
CA SER A 48 8.14 -12.83 -13.11
C SER A 48 7.10 -13.94 -13.25
N ALA A 49 6.77 -14.64 -12.16
CA ALA A 49 5.74 -15.66 -12.16
C ALA A 49 4.31 -15.09 -12.35
N HIS A 50 4.11 -13.81 -12.10
CA HIS A 50 2.83 -13.12 -12.25
C HIS A 50 2.86 -12.10 -13.41
N ALA A 51 3.78 -12.23 -14.34
CA ALA A 51 3.94 -11.26 -15.44
C ALA A 51 2.66 -11.10 -16.27
N SER A 52 2.00 -12.20 -16.62
CA SER A 52 0.72 -12.17 -17.33
C SER A 52 -0.38 -11.48 -16.53
N ALA A 53 -0.48 -11.77 -15.23
CA ALA A 53 -1.48 -11.17 -14.37
C ALA A 53 -1.30 -9.65 -14.22
N TYR A 54 -0.07 -9.16 -14.22
CA TYR A 54 0.20 -7.72 -14.28
C TYR A 54 -0.22 -7.10 -15.62
N GLU A 55 0.09 -7.79 -16.73
CA GLU A 55 -0.31 -7.32 -18.07
C GLU A 55 -1.82 -7.30 -18.24
N ASP A 56 -2.51 -8.34 -17.78
CA ASP A 56 -3.97 -8.44 -17.84
C ASP A 56 -4.64 -7.32 -17.03
N TRP A 57 -4.18 -7.08 -15.79
CA TRP A 57 -4.70 -6.00 -14.96
C TRP A 57 -4.49 -4.62 -15.54
N MET A 58 -3.29 -4.38 -16.12
CA MET A 58 -2.90 -3.07 -16.64
C MET A 58 -3.40 -2.79 -18.06
N GLY A 59 -3.94 -3.80 -18.76
CA GLY A 59 -4.27 -3.69 -20.18
C GLY A 59 -3.02 -3.55 -21.06
N GLY A 60 -1.91 -4.10 -20.61
CA GLY A 60 -0.56 -3.98 -21.19
C GLY A 60 0.40 -3.16 -20.33
N VAL A 61 1.66 -3.52 -20.38
CA VAL A 61 2.75 -2.85 -19.63
C VAL A 61 3.75 -2.26 -20.63
N GLU A 62 4.01 -0.98 -20.52
CA GLU A 62 5.04 -0.27 -21.30
C GLU A 62 6.40 -0.48 -20.63
N GLY A 63 7.08 -1.55 -20.94
CA GLY A 63 8.37 -1.86 -20.35
C GLY A 63 9.47 -2.03 -21.40
N SER A 64 10.73 -2.05 -20.96
CA SER A 64 11.87 -2.40 -21.78
C SER A 64 12.13 -3.91 -21.74
N GLN A 65 12.42 -4.50 -22.89
CA GLN A 65 12.86 -5.89 -22.95
C GLN A 65 14.35 -5.96 -22.62
N VAL A 66 14.70 -6.77 -21.64
CA VAL A 66 16.08 -6.93 -21.18
C VAL A 66 16.45 -8.41 -21.25
N PRO A 67 17.61 -8.76 -21.85
CA PRO A 67 18.06 -10.13 -21.86
C PRO A 67 18.41 -10.59 -20.43
N TYR A 68 17.87 -11.72 -20.06
CA TYR A 68 18.11 -12.37 -18.78
C TYR A 68 18.65 -13.79 -19.00
N ASP A 69 19.85 -14.05 -18.51
CA ASP A 69 20.45 -15.36 -18.56
C ASP A 69 19.92 -16.26 -17.42
N ARG A 70 19.21 -17.30 -17.77
CA ARG A 70 18.68 -18.30 -16.85
C ARG A 70 19.24 -19.67 -17.19
N CYS A 71 20.16 -20.17 -16.37
CA CYS A 71 20.76 -21.51 -16.52
C CYS A 71 21.37 -21.79 -17.91
N GLY A 72 21.97 -20.77 -18.55
CA GLY A 72 22.59 -20.90 -19.87
C GLY A 72 21.67 -20.57 -21.05
N GLU A 73 20.40 -20.29 -20.80
CA GLU A 73 19.46 -19.78 -21.81
C GLU A 73 19.22 -18.29 -21.61
N SER A 74 19.39 -17.51 -22.66
CA SER A 74 19.07 -16.09 -22.66
C SER A 74 17.61 -15.89 -23.03
N ILE A 75 16.81 -15.49 -22.06
CA ILE A 75 15.39 -15.14 -22.25
C ILE A 75 15.21 -13.64 -22.19
N MET A 76 14.31 -13.11 -23.02
CA MET A 76 13.93 -11.69 -22.95
C MET A 76 12.88 -11.51 -21.87
N VAL A 77 13.16 -10.68 -20.88
CA VAL A 77 12.23 -10.35 -19.79
C VAL A 77 11.82 -8.90 -19.95
N LYS A 78 10.51 -8.67 -19.90
CA LYS A 78 9.94 -7.32 -19.91
C LYS A 78 10.06 -6.71 -18.51
N VAL A 79 10.81 -5.63 -18.41
CA VAL A 79 10.97 -4.87 -17.16
C VAL A 79 10.05 -3.66 -17.22
N PRO A 80 9.06 -3.54 -16.30
CA PRO A 80 8.11 -2.44 -16.29
C PRO A 80 8.82 -1.10 -16.06
N SER A 81 8.25 -0.02 -16.61
CA SER A 81 8.73 1.33 -16.37
C SER A 81 8.38 1.80 -14.95
N GLN A 82 8.96 2.93 -14.52
CA GLN A 82 8.61 3.55 -13.24
C GLN A 82 7.13 4.01 -13.23
N ILE A 83 6.63 4.47 -14.37
CA ILE A 83 5.24 4.91 -14.53
C ILE A 83 4.29 3.72 -14.40
N ASP A 84 4.62 2.57 -15.00
CA ASP A 84 3.82 1.35 -14.86
C ASP A 84 3.72 0.90 -13.40
N ASN A 85 4.83 0.97 -12.66
CA ASN A 85 4.83 0.64 -11.24
C ASN A 85 3.92 1.58 -10.43
N ILE A 86 3.91 2.88 -10.73
CA ILE A 86 3.02 3.86 -10.07
C ILE A 86 1.56 3.59 -10.46
N ARG A 87 1.26 3.36 -11.75
CA ARG A 87 -0.10 3.02 -12.21
C ARG A 87 -0.62 1.76 -11.53
N PHE A 88 0.20 0.71 -11.47
CA PHE A 88 -0.16 -0.52 -10.77
C PHE A 88 -0.39 -0.30 -9.28
N PHE A 89 0.46 0.48 -8.62
CA PHE A 89 0.28 0.83 -7.21
C PHE A 89 -1.06 1.52 -6.97
N LEU A 90 -1.41 2.51 -7.78
CA LEU A 90 -2.65 3.27 -7.62
C LEU A 90 -3.89 2.45 -8.01
N SER A 91 -3.87 1.77 -9.16
CA SER A 91 -5.03 1.05 -9.68
C SER A 91 -5.31 -0.26 -8.95
N TYR A 92 -4.28 -1.07 -8.71
CA TYR A 92 -4.44 -2.36 -8.06
C TYR A 92 -4.29 -2.26 -6.54
N GLN A 93 -3.15 -1.80 -6.06
CA GLN A 93 -2.81 -1.90 -4.64
C GLN A 93 -3.58 -0.91 -3.78
N CYS A 94 -3.70 0.35 -4.21
CA CYS A 94 -4.48 1.35 -3.47
C CYS A 94 -5.98 1.24 -3.74
N ASN A 95 -6.41 1.16 -5.00
CA ASN A 95 -7.82 1.17 -5.33
C ASN A 95 -8.48 -0.19 -5.10
N PHE A 96 -8.02 -1.26 -5.78
CA PHE A 96 -8.66 -2.56 -5.69
C PHE A 96 -8.42 -3.28 -4.36
N MET A 97 -7.17 -3.30 -3.86
CA MET A 97 -6.81 -4.05 -2.64
C MET A 97 -7.03 -3.29 -1.34
N TYR A 98 -7.14 -1.96 -1.34
CA TYR A 98 -7.36 -1.20 -0.12
C TYR A 98 -8.67 -0.40 -0.14
N TRP A 99 -8.86 0.47 -1.14
CA TRP A 99 -10.03 1.35 -1.19
C TRP A 99 -11.35 0.57 -1.31
N ARG A 100 -11.38 -0.48 -2.13
CA ARG A 100 -12.53 -1.37 -2.25
C ARG A 100 -12.94 -1.98 -0.91
N TYR A 101 -11.98 -2.50 -0.15
CA TYR A 101 -12.25 -3.05 1.20
C TYR A 101 -12.67 -1.98 2.21
N PHE A 102 -12.08 -0.80 2.13
CA PHE A 102 -12.50 0.33 2.94
C PHE A 102 -13.97 0.68 2.66
N MET A 103 -14.34 0.79 1.39
CA MET A 103 -15.71 1.13 1.00
C MET A 103 -16.73 0.03 1.34
N TRP A 104 -16.34 -1.25 1.43
CA TRP A 104 -17.22 -2.30 1.93
C TRP A 104 -17.76 -2.04 3.34
N ASN A 105 -16.96 -1.39 4.18
CA ASN A 105 -17.31 -1.09 5.56
C ASN A 105 -18.07 0.23 5.71
N PHE A 106 -17.92 1.17 4.78
CA PHE A 106 -18.43 2.53 4.94
C PHE A 106 -19.43 2.98 3.88
N ALA A 107 -19.54 2.26 2.76
CA ALA A 107 -20.52 2.54 1.71
C ALA A 107 -21.46 1.36 1.46
N GLY A 108 -20.90 0.20 1.11
CA GLY A 108 -21.64 -1.02 0.87
C GLY A 108 -20.82 -2.04 0.09
N ARG A 109 -21.26 -3.29 0.11
CA ARG A 109 -20.63 -4.43 -0.54
C ARG A 109 -21.61 -5.11 -1.50
N GLN A 110 -21.19 -5.35 -2.73
CA GLN A 110 -21.99 -5.97 -3.76
C GLN A 110 -22.33 -7.43 -3.42
N ASN A 111 -21.32 -8.24 -3.12
CA ASN A 111 -21.43 -9.66 -2.71
C ASN A 111 -20.11 -10.11 -2.05
N ASP A 112 -20.07 -11.34 -1.52
CA ASP A 112 -18.88 -11.93 -0.88
C ASP A 112 -18.07 -12.85 -1.81
N ILE A 113 -18.38 -12.84 -3.10
CA ILE A 113 -17.64 -13.61 -4.08
C ILE A 113 -16.33 -12.89 -4.37
N GLN A 114 -15.24 -13.65 -4.35
CA GLN A 114 -13.93 -13.09 -4.67
C GLN A 114 -13.88 -12.59 -6.11
N GLY A 115 -13.53 -11.32 -6.28
CA GLY A 115 -13.34 -10.69 -7.57
C GLY A 115 -11.87 -10.45 -7.93
N ASN A 116 -11.61 -10.36 -9.23
CA ASN A 116 -10.32 -9.93 -9.78
C ASN A 116 -10.44 -8.63 -10.58
N GLY A 117 -11.50 -7.85 -10.34
CA GLY A 117 -11.82 -6.62 -11.04
C GLY A 117 -13.02 -6.70 -11.97
N GLU A 118 -13.70 -7.85 -12.02
CA GLU A 118 -14.93 -8.04 -12.78
C GLU A 118 -16.08 -7.21 -12.18
N PRO A 119 -17.02 -6.71 -13.00
CA PRO A 119 -18.12 -5.87 -12.52
C PRO A 119 -19.15 -6.60 -11.65
N GLU A 120 -19.18 -7.95 -11.67
CA GLU A 120 -20.17 -8.76 -10.96
C GLU A 120 -19.70 -9.26 -9.58
N HIS A 121 -18.39 -9.24 -9.29
CA HIS A 121 -17.83 -9.92 -8.13
C HIS A 121 -17.13 -8.99 -7.14
N GLY A 122 -17.64 -8.98 -5.89
CA GLY A 122 -16.97 -8.42 -4.73
C GLY A 122 -16.61 -6.94 -4.84
N ASN A 123 -17.37 -6.15 -5.59
CA ASN A 123 -17.16 -4.72 -5.69
C ASN A 123 -17.76 -3.99 -4.47
N TRP A 124 -17.35 -2.75 -4.26
CA TRP A 124 -18.07 -1.87 -3.35
C TRP A 124 -19.22 -1.21 -4.10
N ILE A 125 -20.29 -0.91 -3.41
CA ILE A 125 -21.44 -0.20 -3.96
C ILE A 125 -21.84 0.96 -3.05
N SER A 126 -22.37 2.02 -3.64
CA SER A 126 -22.88 3.17 -2.91
C SER A 126 -24.32 3.00 -2.47
N GLY A 127 -25.07 2.16 -3.17
CA GLY A 127 -26.52 2.01 -3.05
C GLY A 127 -27.32 3.00 -3.90
N PHE A 128 -26.65 3.92 -4.58
CA PHE A 128 -27.26 4.83 -5.53
C PHE A 128 -27.03 4.31 -6.95
N SER A 129 -28.11 3.91 -7.64
CA SER A 129 -28.03 3.28 -8.97
C SER A 129 -27.24 4.12 -9.98
N PHE A 130 -27.38 5.44 -9.98
CA PHE A 130 -26.66 6.32 -10.91
C PHE A 130 -25.13 6.30 -10.70
N ILE A 131 -24.65 6.00 -9.47
CA ILE A 131 -23.20 5.85 -9.19
C ILE A 131 -22.78 4.42 -9.54
N ASP A 132 -23.52 3.44 -9.05
CA ASP A 132 -23.16 2.02 -9.14
C ASP A 132 -23.22 1.55 -10.60
N ASP A 133 -24.23 1.98 -11.36
CA ASP A 133 -24.37 1.67 -12.79
C ASP A 133 -23.28 2.34 -13.64
N ALA A 134 -22.80 3.53 -13.24
CA ALA A 134 -21.69 4.18 -13.91
C ALA A 134 -20.34 3.50 -13.66
N LEU A 135 -20.17 2.84 -12.50
CA LEU A 135 -18.93 2.16 -12.14
C LEU A 135 -18.88 0.71 -12.65
N TYR A 136 -19.99 -0.03 -12.52
CA TYR A 136 -20.03 -1.48 -12.72
C TYR A 136 -21.09 -1.94 -13.71
N GLY A 137 -21.82 -1.03 -14.34
CA GLY A 137 -22.97 -1.33 -15.19
C GLY A 137 -24.23 -1.61 -14.38
N ASP A 138 -25.32 -1.84 -15.10
CA ASP A 138 -26.69 -1.98 -14.54
C ASP A 138 -26.77 -3.16 -13.57
N GLN A 139 -26.76 -2.86 -12.26
CA GLN A 139 -26.80 -3.85 -11.18
C GLN A 139 -28.15 -4.62 -11.13
N SER A 140 -29.18 -4.09 -11.77
CA SER A 140 -30.48 -4.77 -11.85
C SER A 140 -30.46 -6.02 -12.77
N LYS A 141 -29.49 -6.10 -13.64
CA LYS A 141 -29.29 -7.22 -14.59
C LYS A 141 -28.43 -8.36 -14.05
N LEU A 142 -27.90 -8.23 -12.84
CA LEU A 142 -27.17 -9.33 -12.21
C LEU A 142 -28.05 -10.57 -12.05
N PRO A 143 -27.49 -11.78 -12.14
CA PRO A 143 -28.17 -13.03 -11.81
C PRO A 143 -28.76 -13.00 -10.39
N ASP A 144 -29.86 -13.70 -10.19
CA ASP A 144 -30.58 -13.70 -8.91
C ASP A 144 -29.72 -14.26 -7.76
N ASP A 145 -28.85 -15.22 -8.04
CA ASP A 145 -27.91 -15.79 -7.07
C ASP A 145 -26.91 -14.73 -6.53
N LEU A 146 -26.50 -13.78 -7.37
CA LEU A 146 -25.62 -12.71 -6.99
C LEU A 146 -26.36 -11.62 -6.21
N LYS A 147 -27.61 -11.31 -6.60
CA LYS A 147 -28.47 -10.36 -5.88
C LYS A 147 -28.86 -10.85 -4.48
N ALA A 148 -29.16 -12.16 -4.34
CA ALA A 148 -29.55 -12.77 -3.08
C ALA A 148 -28.36 -13.15 -2.18
N ASN A 149 -27.14 -12.73 -2.55
CA ASN A 149 -25.94 -13.07 -1.80
C ASN A 149 -25.96 -12.50 -0.38
N LYS A 150 -25.60 -13.33 0.62
CA LYS A 150 -25.62 -12.95 2.05
C LYS A 150 -24.59 -11.86 2.41
N GLY A 151 -23.56 -11.71 1.59
CA GLY A 151 -22.54 -10.66 1.76
C GLY A 151 -22.97 -9.31 1.23
N HIS A 152 -24.14 -9.22 0.55
CA HIS A 152 -24.68 -7.95 0.07
C HIS A 152 -25.10 -7.05 1.23
N ASN A 153 -24.59 -5.82 1.25
CA ASN A 153 -25.06 -4.79 2.17
C ASN A 153 -24.95 -3.40 1.54
N VAL A 154 -25.77 -2.48 2.00
CA VAL A 154 -25.81 -1.10 1.49
C VAL A 154 -25.99 -0.14 2.66
N PHE A 155 -25.06 0.78 2.80
CA PHE A 155 -25.10 1.81 3.86
C PHE A 155 -25.34 3.22 3.30
N TYR A 156 -25.50 3.37 1.98
CA TYR A 156 -25.70 4.65 1.30
C TYR A 156 -24.63 5.69 1.64
N CYS A 157 -23.40 5.24 1.82
CA CYS A 157 -22.25 6.05 2.23
C CYS A 157 -22.46 6.82 3.56
N MET A 158 -23.48 6.50 4.36
CA MET A 158 -23.77 7.22 5.62
C MET A 158 -22.62 7.14 6.62
N PRO A 159 -22.03 5.95 6.92
CA PRO A 159 -20.88 5.88 7.81
C PRO A 159 -19.65 6.64 7.26
N LEU A 160 -19.46 6.65 5.94
CA LEU A 160 -18.40 7.40 5.30
C LEU A 160 -18.56 8.91 5.54
N ILE A 161 -19.75 9.43 5.33
CA ILE A 161 -20.04 10.87 5.52
C ILE A 161 -19.89 11.26 6.99
N LEU A 162 -20.41 10.45 7.91
CA LEU A 162 -20.27 10.72 9.35
C LEU A 162 -18.83 10.72 9.82
N GLY A 163 -18.01 9.78 9.34
CA GLY A 163 -16.59 9.75 9.62
C GLY A 163 -15.85 10.97 9.07
N LEU A 164 -16.19 11.42 7.85
CA LEU A 164 -15.63 12.67 7.30
C LEU A 164 -15.99 13.90 8.14
N ILE A 165 -17.26 14.01 8.56
CA ILE A 165 -17.69 15.10 9.44
C ILE A 165 -16.93 15.07 10.76
N GLY A 166 -16.78 13.89 11.37
CA GLY A 166 -16.02 13.71 12.61
C GLY A 166 -14.54 14.07 12.46
N LEU A 167 -13.91 13.63 11.35
CA LEU A 167 -12.53 13.97 11.01
C LEU A 167 -12.31 15.48 10.93
N PHE A 168 -13.15 16.18 10.16
CA PHE A 168 -13.06 17.63 10.04
C PHE A 168 -13.35 18.31 11.39
N TRP A 169 -14.38 17.90 12.10
CA TRP A 169 -14.69 18.45 13.42
C TRP A 169 -13.52 18.29 14.39
N GLN A 170 -12.93 17.11 14.46
CA GLN A 170 -11.76 16.85 15.32
C GLN A 170 -10.56 17.71 14.94
N ALA A 171 -10.28 17.88 13.64
CA ALA A 171 -9.13 18.67 13.18
C ALA A 171 -9.21 20.14 13.62
N TRP A 172 -10.43 20.70 13.68
CA TRP A 172 -10.65 22.10 14.09
C TRP A 172 -11.09 22.27 15.54
N TYR A 173 -11.27 21.19 16.29
CA TYR A 173 -11.72 21.27 17.66
C TYR A 173 -10.66 21.94 18.56
N THR A 174 -11.08 23.01 19.26
CA THR A 174 -10.25 23.72 20.23
C THR A 174 -10.94 23.73 21.58
N ARG A 175 -10.17 23.63 22.66
CA ARG A 175 -10.66 23.74 24.04
C ARG A 175 -10.16 25.01 24.68
N LYS A 176 -11.07 25.79 25.26
CA LYS A 176 -10.72 26.95 26.08
C LYS A 176 -10.38 26.50 27.50
N ARG A 177 -9.26 26.95 28.02
CA ARG A 177 -8.83 26.76 29.41
C ARG A 177 -8.57 28.09 30.05
N LYS A 178 -9.13 28.30 31.25
CA LYS A 178 -8.80 29.45 32.08
C LYS A 178 -7.45 29.22 32.77
N VAL A 179 -6.51 30.13 32.58
CA VAL A 179 -5.16 30.07 33.14
C VAL A 179 -4.91 31.39 33.87
N MET A 180 -4.42 31.31 35.10
CA MET A 180 -3.98 32.49 35.83
C MET A 180 -2.57 32.90 35.36
N LYS A 181 -2.48 34.02 34.63
CA LYS A 181 -1.19 34.64 34.26
C LYS A 181 -1.06 35.95 34.99
N ASN A 182 0.00 36.10 35.79
CA ASN A 182 0.31 37.31 36.56
C ASN A 182 -0.86 37.82 37.45
N GLY A 183 -1.63 36.89 38.03
CA GLY A 183 -2.77 37.24 38.87
C GLY A 183 -4.05 37.62 38.14
N VAL A 184 -4.09 37.55 36.82
CA VAL A 184 -5.26 37.82 35.97
C VAL A 184 -5.73 36.51 35.30
N GLU A 185 -7.04 36.21 35.40
CA GLU A 185 -7.64 35.11 34.63
C GLU A 185 -7.61 35.45 33.14
N THR A 186 -6.91 34.63 32.36
CA THR A 186 -6.87 34.71 30.89
C THR A 186 -7.38 33.43 30.31
N GLU A 187 -8.17 33.49 29.22
CA GLU A 187 -8.57 32.33 28.45
C GLU A 187 -7.48 31.95 27.44
N GLU A 188 -6.98 30.74 27.57
CA GLU A 188 -6.02 30.17 26.60
C GLU A 188 -6.75 29.12 25.75
N THR A 189 -6.62 29.23 24.42
CA THR A 189 -7.20 28.28 23.47
C THR A 189 -6.17 27.20 23.17
N LEU A 190 -6.48 25.96 23.55
CA LEU A 190 -5.62 24.79 23.32
C LEU A 190 -6.10 24.02 22.08
N PRO A 191 -5.25 23.80 21.08
CA PRO A 191 -5.60 23.05 19.88
C PRO A 191 -5.52 21.53 20.15
N ILE A 192 -6.35 21.03 21.05
CA ILE A 192 -6.33 19.62 21.46
C ILE A 192 -6.81 18.72 20.32
N GLY A 193 -7.75 19.17 19.50
CA GLY A 193 -8.31 18.38 18.41
C GLY A 193 -7.28 17.98 17.40
N ILE A 194 -6.41 18.90 16.96
CA ILE A 194 -5.37 18.60 15.98
C ILE A 194 -4.32 17.61 16.51
N GLN A 195 -4.03 17.60 17.80
CA GLN A 195 -3.11 16.62 18.39
C GLN A 195 -3.71 15.21 18.35
N GLN A 196 -4.97 15.08 18.74
CA GLN A 196 -5.70 13.81 18.69
C GLN A 196 -5.92 13.34 17.25
N PHE A 197 -6.22 14.26 16.33
CA PHE A 197 -6.33 14.01 14.90
C PHE A 197 -5.09 13.31 14.35
N TRP A 198 -3.90 13.83 14.63
CA TRP A 198 -2.66 13.23 14.15
C TRP A 198 -2.42 11.83 14.69
N VAL A 199 -2.80 11.53 15.94
CA VAL A 199 -2.70 10.18 16.51
C VAL A 199 -3.58 9.20 15.74
N VAL A 200 -4.85 9.55 15.50
CA VAL A 200 -5.79 8.69 14.75
C VAL A 200 -5.36 8.60 13.29
N PHE A 201 -4.91 9.70 12.69
CA PHE A 201 -4.43 9.74 11.31
C PHE A 201 -3.21 8.81 11.10
N PHE A 202 -2.23 8.85 12.01
CA PHE A 202 -1.09 7.94 11.91
C PHE A 202 -1.51 6.48 12.14
N LEU A 203 -2.45 6.21 13.03
CA LEU A 203 -3.01 4.88 13.17
C LEU A 203 -3.66 4.43 11.87
N PHE A 204 -4.52 5.27 11.27
CA PHE A 204 -5.16 5.01 9.98
C PHE A 204 -4.13 4.74 8.86
N PHE A 205 -3.14 5.61 8.73
CA PHE A 205 -2.12 5.50 7.70
C PHE A 205 -1.23 4.26 7.88
N MET A 206 -0.73 4.03 9.09
CA MET A 206 0.22 2.93 9.37
C MET A 206 -0.44 1.55 9.27
N THR A 207 -1.71 1.42 9.66
CA THR A 207 -2.45 0.15 9.56
C THR A 207 -3.19 -0.02 8.23
N GLY A 208 -3.15 0.97 7.36
CA GLY A 208 -3.72 0.97 6.01
C GLY A 208 -2.66 1.04 4.93
N LEU A 209 -2.41 2.24 4.43
CA LEU A 209 -1.51 2.47 3.27
C LEU A 209 -0.07 1.99 3.50
N ALA A 210 0.46 2.09 4.71
CA ALA A 210 1.79 1.57 5.00
C ALA A 210 1.83 0.04 4.85
N ILE A 211 0.76 -0.67 5.23
CA ILE A 211 0.64 -2.12 5.01
C ILE A 211 0.52 -2.44 3.51
N VAL A 212 -0.24 -1.66 2.73
CA VAL A 212 -0.30 -1.80 1.26
C VAL A 212 1.10 -1.71 0.66
N ILE A 213 1.87 -0.71 1.08
CA ILE A 213 3.26 -0.51 0.61
C ILE A 213 4.15 -1.69 1.02
N TYR A 214 4.04 -2.14 2.25
CA TYR A 214 4.86 -3.23 2.81
C TYR A 214 4.57 -4.58 2.15
N LEU A 215 3.30 -4.95 2.00
CA LEU A 215 2.90 -6.25 1.46
C LEU A 215 3.22 -6.40 -0.03
N ASN A 216 3.20 -5.31 -0.78
CA ASN A 216 3.46 -5.29 -2.23
C ASN A 216 2.74 -6.44 -2.98
N GLN A 217 1.42 -6.56 -2.79
CA GLN A 217 0.64 -7.70 -3.29
C GLN A 217 0.63 -7.76 -4.82
N THR A 218 0.72 -8.97 -5.33
CA THR A 218 0.58 -9.29 -6.76
C THR A 218 -0.90 -9.49 -7.12
N PRO A 219 -1.31 -9.37 -8.39
CA PRO A 219 -2.64 -9.78 -8.82
C PRO A 219 -2.90 -11.26 -8.61
N MET A 220 -4.15 -11.69 -8.81
CA MET A 220 -4.59 -13.08 -8.66
C MET A 220 -4.32 -13.66 -7.27
N GLN A 221 -4.71 -12.91 -6.24
CA GLN A 221 -4.62 -13.40 -4.86
C GLN A 221 -5.58 -14.56 -4.65
N PRO A 222 -5.18 -15.62 -3.90
CA PRO A 222 -6.00 -16.82 -3.70
C PRO A 222 -7.23 -16.57 -2.81
N ARG A 223 -7.31 -15.45 -2.10
CA ARG A 223 -8.44 -15.05 -1.25
C ARG A 223 -8.44 -13.55 -0.98
N GLU A 224 -9.58 -13.02 -0.58
CA GLU A 224 -9.71 -11.66 -0.09
C GLU A 224 -8.88 -11.43 1.20
N ARG A 225 -8.29 -10.24 1.32
CA ARG A 225 -7.37 -9.88 2.43
C ARG A 225 -7.78 -8.59 3.14
N ASP A 226 -9.06 -8.31 3.20
CA ASP A 226 -9.65 -7.17 3.91
C ASP A 226 -9.21 -7.07 5.37
N TYR A 227 -9.07 -8.21 6.04
CA TYR A 227 -8.60 -8.29 7.43
C TYR A 227 -7.21 -7.68 7.67
N ALA A 228 -6.36 -7.63 6.65
CA ALA A 228 -5.03 -7.03 6.77
C ALA A 228 -5.10 -5.52 7.05
N TYR A 229 -6.20 -4.88 6.71
CA TYR A 229 -6.41 -3.44 6.83
C TYR A 229 -7.44 -3.07 7.91
N ALA A 230 -7.91 -4.03 8.70
CA ALA A 230 -8.96 -3.84 9.72
C ALA A 230 -8.61 -2.73 10.72
N GLY A 231 -7.33 -2.58 11.09
CA GLY A 231 -6.87 -1.49 11.96
C GLY A 231 -7.13 -0.10 11.40
N SER A 232 -6.96 0.07 10.08
CA SER A 232 -7.26 1.33 9.38
C SER A 232 -8.77 1.62 9.36
N PHE A 233 -9.60 0.61 9.14
CA PHE A 233 -11.05 0.76 9.15
C PHE A 233 -11.54 1.12 10.56
N TYR A 234 -10.97 0.48 11.59
CA TYR A 234 -11.23 0.84 12.97
C TYR A 234 -10.81 2.28 13.29
N ALA A 235 -9.64 2.70 12.83
CA ALA A 235 -9.17 4.07 13.03
C ALA A 235 -10.11 5.10 12.39
N TYR A 236 -10.62 4.82 11.19
CA TYR A 236 -11.61 5.69 10.54
C TYR A 236 -12.94 5.73 11.31
N ALA A 237 -13.36 4.61 11.91
CA ALA A 237 -14.58 4.55 12.71
C ALA A 237 -14.50 5.32 14.05
N ILE A 238 -13.32 5.79 14.46
CA ILE A 238 -13.14 6.68 15.61
C ILE A 238 -13.63 8.11 15.28
N TRP A 239 -13.52 8.50 14.01
CA TRP A 239 -14.03 9.78 13.53
C TRP A 239 -15.53 9.72 13.29
#